data_5fec2532e61e8865d793d64da3e3b99c
#
_entry.id   5fec2532e61e8865d793d64da3e3b99c
#
_cell.length_a   1.000
_cell.length_b   1.000
_cell.length_c   1.000
_cell.angle_alpha   90.00
_cell.angle_beta   90.00
_cell.angle_gamma   90.00
#
_symmetry.space_group_name_H-M   'P 1'
#
loop_
_entity.id
_entity.type
_entity.pdbx_description
1 polymer ?
#
loop_
_entity_poly.entity_id
_entity_poly.type
_entity_poly.pdbx_seq_one_letter_code
_entity_poly.pdbx_strand_id
1 'polypeptide(L)'
;MTLAPELARLTDDLRSPDPAVRDSGAYGSLARLAEDGGLDGHLVELGDRAVALLADDEVQARTFGALLLALVAARDNDTGRADDASLRRWLAAFLGWYAAEPDTRGHDDELGWLHAVAHGADAAGELAGSPRLGAGDLAALLAALVDRTVAPTATHWLQAEDDRVAYAVMAVLQRDLVDRAEVRRQVDRLTAAWLDAPGPLAAETDNAVRLAHAVRLQQATGVRYSDDGELLRPRVGDEVEAALTAALAARYPFLGGPA
;
A
#
# COMPACT_ATOMS: atom_id res chain seq x y z
N MET A 1 -11.29 -5.12 25.52
CA MET A 1 -10.16 -5.09 26.50
C MET A 1 -9.48 -3.73 26.37
N THR A 2 -8.79 -3.25 27.40
CA THR A 2 -8.04 -1.99 27.33
C THR A 2 -6.60 -2.32 26.95
N LEU A 3 -5.99 -1.58 26.00
CA LEU A 3 -4.58 -1.71 25.64
C LEU A 3 -3.67 -1.67 26.88
N ALA A 4 -2.61 -2.45 26.89
CA ALA A 4 -1.57 -2.33 27.90
C ALA A 4 -1.02 -0.88 27.89
N PRO A 5 -0.68 -0.29 29.05
CA PRO A 5 -0.26 1.12 29.13
C PRO A 5 0.91 1.47 28.19
N GLU A 6 1.84 0.53 27.99
CA GLU A 6 2.96 0.72 27.07
C GLU A 6 2.49 0.81 25.61
N LEU A 7 1.62 -0.09 25.16
CA LEU A 7 1.07 -0.08 23.79
C LEU A 7 0.22 1.18 23.55
N ALA A 8 -0.55 1.60 24.54
CA ALA A 8 -1.31 2.86 24.47
C ALA A 8 -0.38 4.05 24.25
N ARG A 9 0.70 4.16 25.05
CA ARG A 9 1.71 5.21 24.90
C ARG A 9 2.38 5.16 23.53
N LEU A 10 2.85 3.99 23.08
CA LEU A 10 3.51 3.85 21.78
C LEU A 10 2.58 4.27 20.62
N THR A 11 1.30 3.88 20.68
CA THR A 11 0.33 4.31 19.65
C THR A 11 -0.01 5.79 19.72
N ASP A 12 0.03 6.43 20.90
CA ASP A 12 -0.12 7.88 21.05
C ASP A 12 1.11 8.62 20.49
N ASP A 13 2.31 8.08 20.72
CA ASP A 13 3.58 8.64 20.23
C ASP A 13 3.69 8.62 18.68
N LEU A 14 2.89 7.80 17.97
CA LEU A 14 2.78 7.83 16.50
C LEU A 14 2.24 9.17 15.96
N ARG A 15 1.62 10.00 16.79
CA ARG A 15 1.16 11.36 16.47
C ARG A 15 2.25 12.40 16.57
N SER A 16 3.40 12.06 17.16
CA SER A 16 4.46 13.03 17.43
C SER A 16 4.96 13.70 16.16
N PRO A 17 5.12 15.02 16.13
CA PRO A 17 5.81 15.71 15.05
C PRO A 17 7.31 15.43 15.04
N ASP A 18 7.88 14.97 16.16
CA ASP A 18 9.30 14.60 16.26
C ASP A 18 9.53 13.19 15.65
N PRO A 19 10.28 13.10 14.53
CA PRO A 19 10.58 11.82 13.89
C PRO A 19 11.31 10.82 14.81
N ALA A 20 12.14 11.30 15.74
CA ALA A 20 12.86 10.42 16.66
C ALA A 20 11.90 9.72 17.63
N VAL A 21 10.85 10.42 18.08
CA VAL A 21 9.80 9.85 18.93
C VAL A 21 8.91 8.91 18.12
N ARG A 22 8.45 9.35 16.95
CA ARG A 22 7.47 8.65 16.12
C ARG A 22 8.07 7.43 15.40
N ASP A 23 9.15 7.63 14.61
CA ASP A 23 9.66 6.62 13.68
C ASP A 23 10.48 5.56 14.43
N SER A 24 11.66 5.91 14.94
CA SER A 24 12.54 4.95 15.62
C SER A 24 12.08 4.61 17.03
N GLY A 25 11.43 5.54 17.72
CA GLY A 25 10.89 5.36 19.07
C GLY A 25 9.64 4.49 19.08
N ALA A 26 8.50 5.06 18.64
CA ALA A 26 7.20 4.41 18.74
C ALA A 26 7.04 3.27 17.72
N TYR A 27 7.12 3.59 16.42
CA TYR A 27 6.91 2.57 15.39
C TYR A 27 7.97 1.46 15.44
N GLY A 28 9.24 1.82 15.59
CA GLY A 28 10.31 0.83 15.72
C GLY A 28 10.16 -0.09 16.95
N SER A 29 9.54 0.39 18.02
CA SER A 29 9.23 -0.45 19.19
C SER A 29 8.04 -1.37 18.92
N LEU A 30 6.98 -0.87 18.27
CA LEU A 30 5.83 -1.68 17.87
C LEU A 30 6.23 -2.78 16.89
N ALA A 31 7.13 -2.49 15.93
CA ALA A 31 7.63 -3.48 14.98
C ALA A 31 8.39 -4.61 15.69
N ARG A 32 9.30 -4.29 16.60
CA ARG A 32 10.00 -5.31 17.41
C ARG A 32 9.04 -6.15 18.25
N LEU A 33 8.04 -5.52 18.89
CA LEU A 33 7.02 -6.25 19.65
C LEU A 33 6.19 -7.17 18.74
N ALA A 34 5.95 -6.78 17.48
CA ALA A 34 5.28 -7.65 16.52
C ALA A 34 6.12 -8.89 16.20
N GLU A 35 7.42 -8.70 15.91
CA GLU A 35 8.36 -9.80 15.64
C GLU A 35 8.40 -10.81 16.81
N ASP A 36 8.42 -10.32 18.04
CA ASP A 36 8.46 -11.12 19.26
C ASP A 36 7.09 -11.71 19.67
N GLY A 37 6.01 -11.42 18.95
CA GLY A 37 4.64 -11.85 19.28
C GLY A 37 4.01 -11.07 20.44
N GLY A 38 4.63 -9.99 20.89
CA GLY A 38 4.14 -9.16 21.99
C GLY A 38 2.84 -8.41 21.68
N LEU A 39 2.46 -8.31 20.40
CA LEU A 39 1.19 -7.68 19.97
C LEU A 39 0.01 -8.67 19.91
N ASP A 40 0.25 -9.97 19.91
CA ASP A 40 -0.73 -11.01 19.57
C ASP A 40 -2.01 -11.00 20.42
N GLY A 41 -1.90 -10.59 21.67
CA GLY A 41 -3.04 -10.46 22.60
C GLY A 41 -3.86 -9.16 22.42
N HIS A 42 -3.42 -8.25 21.54
CA HIS A 42 -3.95 -6.90 21.42
C HIS A 42 -4.27 -6.47 19.97
N LEU A 43 -4.29 -7.43 19.00
CA LEU A 43 -4.41 -7.08 17.57
C LEU A 43 -5.71 -6.33 17.25
N VAL A 44 -6.83 -6.69 17.89
CA VAL A 44 -8.11 -6.00 17.65
C VAL A 44 -8.06 -4.55 18.14
N GLU A 45 -7.59 -4.34 19.36
CA GLU A 45 -7.47 -3.00 19.94
C GLU A 45 -6.47 -2.12 19.18
N LEU A 46 -5.35 -2.71 18.72
CA LEU A 46 -4.35 -2.01 17.92
C LEU A 46 -4.87 -1.65 16.53
N GLY A 47 -5.58 -2.56 15.88
CA GLY A 47 -6.21 -2.29 14.58
C GLY A 47 -7.30 -1.22 14.67
N ASP A 48 -8.12 -1.24 15.73
CA ASP A 48 -9.11 -0.19 15.97
C ASP A 48 -8.42 1.15 16.30
N ARG A 49 -7.26 1.13 16.98
CA ARG A 49 -6.44 2.33 17.20
C ARG A 49 -5.83 2.85 15.90
N ALA A 50 -5.33 1.97 15.03
CA ALA A 50 -4.84 2.34 13.71
C ALA A 50 -5.92 3.05 12.90
N VAL A 51 -7.15 2.50 12.87
CA VAL A 51 -8.30 3.12 12.21
C VAL A 51 -8.63 4.50 12.80
N ALA A 52 -8.55 4.66 14.12
CA ALA A 52 -8.76 5.96 14.75
C ALA A 52 -7.71 6.99 14.31
N LEU A 53 -6.43 6.57 14.19
CA LEU A 53 -5.35 7.42 13.68
C LEU A 53 -5.56 7.84 12.22
N LEU A 54 -6.14 6.98 11.36
CA LEU A 54 -6.46 7.35 9.97
C LEU A 54 -7.41 8.56 9.87
N ALA A 55 -8.18 8.84 10.90
CA ALA A 55 -9.12 9.97 10.95
C ALA A 55 -8.58 11.18 11.74
N ASP A 56 -7.30 11.19 12.10
CA ASP A 56 -6.69 12.25 12.90
C ASP A 56 -6.49 13.54 12.07
N ASP A 57 -6.44 14.69 12.76
CA ASP A 57 -6.16 15.97 12.11
C ASP A 57 -4.71 16.09 11.65
N GLU A 58 -3.77 15.43 12.33
CA GLU A 58 -2.35 15.48 12.06
C GLU A 58 -1.95 14.46 10.95
N VAL A 59 -1.26 14.94 9.91
CA VAL A 59 -0.88 14.08 8.78
C VAL A 59 -0.01 12.91 9.22
N GLN A 60 0.98 13.13 10.07
CA GLN A 60 1.86 12.07 10.56
C GLN A 60 1.10 11.01 11.36
N ALA A 61 0.06 11.38 12.10
CA ALA A 61 -0.80 10.43 12.79
C ALA A 61 -1.55 9.54 11.78
N ARG A 62 -2.13 10.15 10.74
CA ARG A 62 -2.84 9.38 9.71
C ARG A 62 -1.94 8.41 8.97
N THR A 63 -0.77 8.87 8.56
CA THR A 63 0.17 8.05 7.77
C THR A 63 0.77 6.91 8.60
N PHE A 64 1.11 7.16 9.86
CA PHE A 64 1.59 6.11 10.78
C PHE A 64 0.45 5.22 11.30
N GLY A 65 -0.79 5.70 11.26
CA GLY A 65 -1.98 4.85 11.44
C GLY A 65 -2.07 3.77 10.36
N ALA A 66 -1.81 4.11 9.09
CA ALA A 66 -1.74 3.13 8.00
C ALA A 66 -0.60 2.13 8.21
N LEU A 67 0.57 2.60 8.63
CA LEU A 67 1.72 1.73 8.91
C LEU A 67 1.49 0.80 10.11
N LEU A 68 0.81 1.28 11.16
CA LEU A 68 0.35 0.45 12.27
C LEU A 68 -0.66 -0.61 11.79
N LEU A 69 -1.58 -0.23 10.89
CA LEU A 69 -2.54 -1.17 10.33
C LEU A 69 -1.84 -2.27 9.51
N ALA A 70 -0.80 -1.94 8.74
CA ALA A 70 0.03 -2.92 8.05
C ALA A 70 0.63 -3.93 9.02
N LEU A 71 1.24 -3.45 10.10
CA LEU A 71 1.85 -4.28 11.14
C LEU A 71 0.83 -5.22 11.80
N VAL A 72 -0.35 -4.70 12.12
CA VAL A 72 -1.44 -5.50 12.71
C VAL A 72 -1.97 -6.54 11.72
N ALA A 73 -2.16 -6.17 10.45
CA ALA A 73 -2.62 -7.09 9.41
C ALA A 73 -1.61 -8.21 9.16
N ALA A 74 -0.32 -7.90 9.09
CA ALA A 74 0.76 -8.89 8.97
C ALA A 74 0.71 -9.91 10.10
N ARG A 75 0.64 -9.45 11.37
CA ARG A 75 0.54 -10.34 12.52
C ARG A 75 -0.75 -11.15 12.56
N ASP A 76 -1.86 -10.56 12.10
CA ASP A 76 -3.13 -11.28 12.02
C ASP A 76 -3.13 -12.33 10.90
N ASN A 77 -2.43 -12.11 9.80
CA ASN A 77 -2.24 -13.10 8.75
C ASN A 77 -1.53 -14.35 9.28
N ASP A 78 -0.57 -14.19 10.20
CA ASP A 78 0.17 -15.29 10.82
C ASP A 78 -0.64 -15.99 11.92
N THR A 79 -1.43 -15.24 12.69
CA THR A 79 -2.01 -15.73 13.95
C THR A 79 -3.52 -15.95 13.92
N GLY A 80 -4.24 -15.28 13.01
CA GLY A 80 -5.70 -15.39 12.87
C GLY A 80 -6.48 -14.94 14.11
N ARG A 81 -5.98 -13.96 14.86
CA ARG A 81 -6.56 -13.56 16.15
C ARG A 81 -7.65 -12.49 16.06
N ALA A 82 -7.66 -11.68 15.00
CA ALA A 82 -8.76 -10.75 14.76
C ALA A 82 -9.98 -11.49 14.24
N ASP A 83 -11.17 -11.01 14.59
CA ASP A 83 -12.41 -11.51 14.00
C ASP A 83 -12.69 -10.87 12.63
N ASP A 84 -13.59 -11.51 11.84
CA ASP A 84 -13.94 -11.02 10.50
C ASP A 84 -14.57 -9.64 10.53
N ALA A 85 -15.32 -9.28 11.58
CA ALA A 85 -15.94 -7.97 11.70
C ALA A 85 -14.89 -6.87 11.90
N SER A 86 -13.85 -7.14 12.68
CA SER A 86 -12.70 -6.24 12.87
C SER A 86 -11.95 -6.04 11.55
N LEU A 87 -11.59 -7.12 10.86
CA LEU A 87 -10.92 -7.04 9.56
C LEU A 87 -11.74 -6.23 8.53
N ARG A 88 -13.05 -6.43 8.46
CA ARG A 88 -13.93 -5.68 7.57
C ARG A 88 -13.99 -4.19 7.91
N ARG A 89 -14.02 -3.83 9.20
CA ARG A 89 -13.98 -2.43 9.64
C ARG A 89 -12.66 -1.77 9.24
N TRP A 90 -11.54 -2.46 9.45
CA TRP A 90 -10.22 -1.95 9.10
C TRP A 90 -10.07 -1.73 7.59
N LEU A 91 -10.49 -2.72 6.79
CA LEU A 91 -10.49 -2.58 5.33
C LEU A 91 -11.34 -1.40 4.86
N ALA A 92 -12.56 -1.26 5.38
CA ALA A 92 -13.45 -0.16 4.99
C ALA A 92 -12.87 1.22 5.37
N ALA A 93 -12.31 1.35 6.58
CA ALA A 93 -11.67 2.58 7.04
C ALA A 93 -10.42 2.91 6.20
N PHE A 94 -9.59 1.90 5.92
CA PHE A 94 -8.42 2.05 5.07
C PHE A 94 -8.78 2.54 3.66
N LEU A 95 -9.73 1.90 2.99
CA LEU A 95 -10.16 2.27 1.65
C LEU A 95 -10.70 3.71 1.61
N GLY A 96 -11.48 4.12 2.62
CA GLY A 96 -11.96 5.49 2.74
C GLY A 96 -10.84 6.51 2.92
N TRP A 97 -9.89 6.22 3.80
CA TRP A 97 -8.74 7.11 4.05
C TRP A 97 -7.82 7.19 2.82
N TYR A 98 -7.42 6.05 2.25
CA TYR A 98 -6.43 6.02 1.17
C TYR A 98 -6.89 6.78 -0.07
N ALA A 99 -8.18 6.74 -0.37
CA ALA A 99 -8.78 7.52 -1.44
C ALA A 99 -8.82 9.03 -1.14
N ALA A 100 -9.03 9.41 0.13
CA ALA A 100 -9.30 10.78 0.56
C ALA A 100 -8.07 11.54 1.08
N GLU A 101 -6.95 10.86 1.41
CA GLU A 101 -5.77 11.50 2.00
C GLU A 101 -5.21 12.60 1.07
N PRO A 102 -5.23 13.88 1.50
CA PRO A 102 -4.82 14.98 0.65
C PRO A 102 -3.30 15.18 0.61
N ASP A 103 -2.58 14.74 1.65
CA ASP A 103 -1.13 14.94 1.75
C ASP A 103 -0.39 13.71 1.24
N THR A 104 0.15 13.82 0.04
CA THR A 104 0.87 12.73 -0.65
C THR A 104 2.39 12.91 -0.63
N ARG A 105 2.92 13.82 0.19
CA ARG A 105 4.37 14.00 0.33
C ARG A 105 5.02 12.74 0.90
N GLY A 106 6.17 12.37 0.35
CA GLY A 106 6.99 11.28 0.89
C GLY A 106 7.75 11.72 2.14
N HIS A 107 8.45 12.85 2.05
CA HIS A 107 9.26 13.43 3.12
C HIS A 107 9.00 14.93 3.26
N ASP A 108 9.12 15.41 4.48
CA ASP A 108 9.04 16.82 4.86
C ASP A 108 10.27 17.18 5.72
N ASP A 109 10.83 18.37 5.52
CA ASP A 109 12.08 18.76 6.20
C ASP A 109 11.94 18.92 7.72
N GLU A 110 10.73 19.22 8.21
CA GLU A 110 10.45 19.39 9.64
C GLU A 110 9.86 18.13 10.26
N LEU A 111 8.89 17.50 9.57
CA LEU A 111 8.16 16.34 10.06
C LEU A 111 8.82 14.99 9.73
N GLY A 112 9.85 14.97 8.87
CA GLY A 112 10.48 13.74 8.42
C GLY A 112 9.60 12.94 7.47
N TRP A 113 9.58 11.62 7.62
CA TRP A 113 8.79 10.73 6.76
C TRP A 113 7.29 10.88 7.00
N LEU A 114 6.56 11.20 5.95
CA LEU A 114 5.09 11.19 5.92
C LEU A 114 4.57 9.97 5.16
N HIS A 115 5.00 9.77 3.94
CA HIS A 115 4.82 8.55 3.14
C HIS A 115 3.38 8.02 3.07
N ALA A 116 2.37 8.88 3.01
CA ALA A 116 0.97 8.44 2.95
C ALA A 116 0.72 7.38 1.86
N VAL A 117 1.32 7.58 0.68
CA VAL A 117 1.20 6.64 -0.45
C VAL A 117 1.87 5.31 -0.13
N ALA A 118 3.11 5.34 0.35
CA ALA A 118 3.90 4.14 0.65
C ALA A 118 3.34 3.35 1.85
N HIS A 119 3.05 4.03 2.97
CA HIS A 119 2.46 3.39 4.15
C HIS A 119 1.06 2.82 3.86
N GLY A 120 0.29 3.52 3.01
CA GLY A 120 -0.98 2.98 2.53
C GLY A 120 -0.78 1.75 1.63
N ALA A 121 0.23 1.76 0.76
CA ALA A 121 0.55 0.58 -0.04
C ALA A 121 0.95 -0.62 0.82
N ASP A 122 1.73 -0.41 1.89
CA ASP A 122 2.05 -1.49 2.84
C ASP A 122 0.80 -2.06 3.49
N ALA A 123 -0.09 -1.19 3.97
CA ALA A 123 -1.35 -1.63 4.56
C ALA A 123 -2.23 -2.40 3.55
N ALA A 124 -2.28 -1.94 2.28
CA ALA A 124 -3.00 -2.64 1.22
C ALA A 124 -2.41 -4.02 0.94
N GLY A 125 -1.08 -4.13 0.88
CA GLY A 125 -0.37 -5.39 0.65
C GLY A 125 -0.63 -6.41 1.76
N GLU A 126 -0.51 -5.99 3.02
CA GLU A 126 -0.76 -6.86 4.18
C GLU A 126 -2.25 -7.26 4.30
N LEU A 127 -3.18 -6.33 4.07
CA LEU A 127 -4.60 -6.66 3.99
C LEU A 127 -4.88 -7.68 2.87
N ALA A 128 -4.27 -7.51 1.69
CA ALA A 128 -4.41 -8.45 0.59
C ALA A 128 -3.88 -9.85 0.94
N GLY A 129 -2.91 -9.96 1.82
CA GLY A 129 -2.39 -11.22 2.36
C GLY A 129 -3.41 -12.02 3.16
N SER A 130 -4.46 -11.39 3.70
CA SER A 130 -5.43 -12.07 4.54
C SER A 130 -6.22 -13.14 3.79
N PRO A 131 -6.20 -14.41 4.24
CA PRO A 131 -6.97 -15.49 3.61
C PRO A 131 -8.49 -15.30 3.72
N ARG A 132 -8.94 -14.39 4.58
CA ARG A 132 -10.36 -14.09 4.84
C ARG A 132 -10.94 -13.03 3.90
N LEU A 133 -10.09 -12.32 3.13
CA LEU A 133 -10.55 -11.40 2.09
C LEU A 133 -10.79 -12.13 0.78
N GLY A 134 -11.95 -11.88 0.18
CA GLY A 134 -12.39 -12.50 -1.07
C GLY A 134 -12.14 -11.62 -2.31
N ALA A 135 -12.59 -12.12 -3.46
CA ALA A 135 -12.40 -11.47 -4.77
C ALA A 135 -12.84 -9.99 -4.79
N GLY A 136 -13.98 -9.67 -4.18
CA GLY A 136 -14.50 -8.30 -4.14
C GLY A 136 -13.63 -7.35 -3.31
N ASP A 137 -13.09 -7.83 -2.19
CA ASP A 137 -12.21 -7.05 -1.32
C ASP A 137 -10.87 -6.76 -2.02
N LEU A 138 -10.31 -7.79 -2.67
CA LEU A 138 -9.06 -7.68 -3.43
C LEU A 138 -9.23 -6.77 -4.66
N ALA A 139 -10.35 -6.83 -5.35
CA ALA A 139 -10.66 -5.92 -6.43
C ALA A 139 -10.76 -4.46 -5.93
N ALA A 140 -11.34 -4.23 -4.75
CA ALA A 140 -11.41 -2.90 -4.15
C ALA A 140 -10.02 -2.37 -3.76
N LEU A 141 -9.14 -3.23 -3.21
CA LEU A 141 -7.75 -2.86 -2.92
C LEU A 141 -6.98 -2.50 -4.20
N LEU A 142 -7.10 -3.31 -5.27
CA LEU A 142 -6.47 -3.03 -6.56
C LEU A 142 -6.96 -1.70 -7.13
N ALA A 143 -8.27 -1.46 -7.10
CA ALA A 143 -8.86 -0.21 -7.56
C ALA A 143 -8.34 0.99 -6.74
N ALA A 144 -8.25 0.87 -5.42
CA ALA A 144 -7.75 1.94 -4.56
C ALA A 144 -6.27 2.29 -4.84
N LEU A 145 -5.42 1.29 -5.12
CA LEU A 145 -4.02 1.50 -5.50
C LEU A 145 -3.90 2.25 -6.84
N VAL A 146 -4.72 1.86 -7.84
CA VAL A 146 -4.77 2.55 -9.13
C VAL A 146 -5.36 3.95 -8.99
N ASP A 147 -6.46 4.11 -8.25
CA ASP A 147 -7.10 5.41 -8.00
C ASP A 147 -6.13 6.39 -7.36
N ARG A 148 -5.38 5.97 -6.34
CA ARG A 148 -4.34 6.79 -5.69
C ARG A 148 -3.26 7.21 -6.69
N THR A 149 -2.86 6.31 -7.59
CA THR A 149 -1.80 6.57 -8.57
C THR A 149 -2.20 7.60 -9.60
N VAL A 150 -3.44 7.54 -10.09
CA VAL A 150 -3.93 8.42 -11.16
C VAL A 150 -4.68 9.66 -10.64
N ALA A 151 -4.84 9.78 -9.31
CA ALA A 151 -5.47 10.94 -8.70
C ALA A 151 -4.66 12.21 -8.96
N PRO A 152 -5.30 13.35 -9.30
CA PRO A 152 -4.60 14.61 -9.47
C PRO A 152 -3.76 14.97 -8.23
N THR A 153 -2.50 15.30 -8.45
CA THR A 153 -1.55 15.65 -7.39
C THR A 153 -0.46 16.57 -7.93
N ALA A 154 0.16 17.36 -7.05
CA ALA A 154 1.38 18.09 -7.34
C ALA A 154 2.65 17.32 -6.90
N THR A 155 2.50 16.16 -6.26
CA THR A 155 3.62 15.39 -5.67
C THR A 155 4.09 14.31 -6.63
N HIS A 156 5.35 14.41 -7.06
CA HIS A 156 6.03 13.31 -7.73
C HIS A 156 6.51 12.28 -6.70
N TRP A 157 6.38 11.02 -7.02
CA TRP A 157 6.89 9.91 -6.20
C TRP A 157 8.40 9.77 -6.38
N LEU A 158 9.14 10.22 -5.39
CA LEU A 158 10.61 10.27 -5.42
C LEU A 158 11.27 9.47 -4.30
N GLN A 159 10.46 8.83 -3.45
CA GLN A 159 10.89 8.13 -2.24
C GLN A 159 10.45 6.65 -2.26
N ALA A 160 10.51 6.01 -3.45
CA ALA A 160 10.14 4.62 -3.69
C ALA A 160 8.64 4.29 -3.43
N GLU A 161 7.75 5.29 -3.54
CA GLU A 161 6.30 5.07 -3.43
C GLU A 161 5.81 4.12 -4.54
N ASP A 162 6.34 4.28 -5.75
CA ASP A 162 6.03 3.42 -6.91
C ASP A 162 6.40 1.95 -6.68
N ASP A 163 7.56 1.67 -6.08
CA ASP A 163 7.97 0.32 -5.72
C ASP A 163 7.05 -0.29 -4.65
N ARG A 164 6.64 0.51 -3.64
CA ARG A 164 5.75 0.07 -2.56
C ARG A 164 4.34 -0.22 -3.08
N VAL A 165 3.81 0.66 -3.95
CA VAL A 165 2.51 0.45 -4.62
C VAL A 165 2.56 -0.77 -5.54
N ALA A 166 3.65 -0.95 -6.31
CA ALA A 166 3.83 -2.14 -7.13
C ALA A 166 3.84 -3.42 -6.29
N TYR A 167 4.53 -3.41 -5.15
CA TYR A 167 4.56 -4.54 -4.22
C TYR A 167 3.17 -4.91 -3.70
N ALA A 168 2.34 -3.92 -3.36
CA ALA A 168 0.95 -4.13 -2.97
C ALA A 168 0.09 -4.66 -4.14
N VAL A 169 0.28 -4.16 -5.36
CA VAL A 169 -0.37 -4.68 -6.57
C VAL A 169 -0.02 -6.16 -6.76
N MET A 170 1.26 -6.52 -6.64
CA MET A 170 1.70 -7.91 -6.72
C MET A 170 1.09 -8.78 -5.61
N ALA A 171 0.96 -8.25 -4.38
CA ALA A 171 0.29 -8.94 -3.27
C ALA A 171 -1.18 -9.26 -3.57
N VAL A 172 -1.89 -8.33 -4.18
CA VAL A 172 -3.28 -8.56 -4.62
C VAL A 172 -3.36 -9.59 -5.73
N LEU A 173 -2.54 -9.44 -6.79
CA LEU A 173 -2.63 -10.26 -7.99
C LEU A 173 -2.23 -11.72 -7.74
N GLN A 174 -1.27 -11.99 -6.88
CA GLN A 174 -0.84 -13.37 -6.58
C GLN A 174 -1.88 -14.22 -5.86
N ARG A 175 -2.91 -13.58 -5.26
CA ARG A 175 -4.04 -14.30 -4.68
C ARG A 175 -4.87 -15.05 -5.72
N ASP A 176 -4.76 -14.67 -7.00
CA ASP A 176 -5.45 -15.28 -8.15
C ASP A 176 -6.99 -15.36 -7.96
N LEU A 177 -7.55 -14.39 -7.25
CA LEU A 177 -8.99 -14.29 -6.95
C LEU A 177 -9.68 -13.15 -7.69
N VAL A 178 -8.93 -12.11 -8.12
CA VAL A 178 -9.50 -10.99 -8.87
C VAL A 178 -9.79 -11.44 -10.29
N ASP A 179 -11.02 -11.14 -10.77
CA ASP A 179 -11.40 -11.47 -12.15
C ASP A 179 -10.47 -10.79 -13.16
N ARG A 180 -10.09 -11.53 -14.21
CA ARG A 180 -9.17 -11.03 -15.27
C ARG A 180 -9.68 -9.77 -15.97
N ALA A 181 -11.01 -9.66 -16.17
CA ALA A 181 -11.60 -8.48 -16.76
C ALA A 181 -11.47 -7.27 -15.84
N GLU A 182 -11.53 -7.48 -14.51
CA GLU A 182 -11.25 -6.45 -13.52
C GLU A 182 -9.79 -6.01 -13.56
N VAL A 183 -8.86 -6.95 -13.53
CA VAL A 183 -7.42 -6.65 -13.63
C VAL A 183 -7.16 -5.84 -14.90
N ARG A 184 -7.71 -6.27 -16.04
CA ARG A 184 -7.55 -5.57 -17.31
C ARG A 184 -8.10 -4.13 -17.23
N ARG A 185 -9.29 -3.93 -16.65
CA ARG A 185 -9.84 -2.58 -16.46
C ARG A 185 -8.90 -1.68 -15.66
N GLN A 186 -8.29 -2.19 -14.59
CA GLN A 186 -7.37 -1.40 -13.78
C GLN A 186 -6.08 -1.07 -14.53
N VAL A 187 -5.56 -1.99 -15.33
CA VAL A 187 -4.41 -1.74 -16.23
C VAL A 187 -4.77 -0.67 -17.27
N ASP A 188 -5.94 -0.78 -17.91
CA ASP A 188 -6.39 0.19 -18.90
C ASP A 188 -6.57 1.59 -18.28
N ARG A 189 -7.10 1.68 -17.06
CA ARG A 189 -7.20 2.96 -16.32
C ARG A 189 -5.83 3.56 -16.00
N LEU A 190 -4.90 2.74 -15.51
CA LEU A 190 -3.54 3.18 -15.22
C LEU A 190 -2.86 3.72 -16.48
N THR A 191 -2.95 2.97 -17.59
CA THR A 191 -2.27 3.33 -18.84
C THR A 191 -2.90 4.54 -19.55
N ALA A 192 -4.21 4.75 -19.42
CA ALA A 192 -4.88 5.93 -19.94
C ALA A 192 -4.32 7.25 -19.37
N ALA A 193 -3.74 7.23 -18.17
CA ALA A 193 -3.16 8.40 -17.54
C ALA A 193 -2.02 9.03 -18.35
N TRP A 194 -1.34 8.28 -19.22
CA TRP A 194 -0.25 8.82 -20.04
C TRP A 194 -0.44 8.70 -21.56
N LEU A 195 -1.32 7.83 -22.04
CA LEU A 195 -1.52 7.64 -23.49
C LEU A 195 -2.08 8.88 -24.18
N ASP A 196 -2.99 9.59 -23.52
CA ASP A 196 -3.68 10.76 -24.04
C ASP A 196 -3.16 12.08 -23.44
N ALA A 197 -2.07 12.06 -22.64
CA ALA A 197 -1.57 13.25 -21.96
C ALA A 197 -0.70 14.11 -22.89
N PRO A 198 -1.14 15.29 -23.33
CA PRO A 198 -0.35 16.21 -24.14
C PRO A 198 0.60 17.03 -23.27
N GLY A 199 1.82 17.29 -23.76
CA GLY A 199 2.75 18.25 -23.14
C GLY A 199 3.61 17.70 -22.00
N PRO A 200 4.08 18.57 -21.08
CA PRO A 200 4.82 18.15 -19.91
C PRO A 200 3.99 17.22 -19.04
N LEU A 201 4.63 16.19 -18.44
CA LEU A 201 3.93 15.26 -17.57
C LEU A 201 3.48 15.94 -16.28
N ALA A 202 2.19 15.85 -15.98
CA ALA A 202 1.67 16.12 -14.65
C ALA A 202 2.21 15.06 -13.67
N ALA A 203 2.26 15.38 -12.38
CA ALA A 203 2.85 14.49 -11.39
C ALA A 203 2.15 13.12 -11.35
N GLU A 204 0.82 13.08 -11.42
CA GLU A 204 0.06 11.83 -11.47
C GLU A 204 0.37 10.99 -12.70
N THR A 205 0.64 11.64 -13.85
CA THR A 205 1.06 10.94 -15.08
C THR A 205 2.45 10.31 -14.91
N ASP A 206 3.40 11.06 -14.36
CA ASP A 206 4.75 10.55 -14.07
C ASP A 206 4.69 9.39 -13.06
N ASN A 207 3.90 9.53 -11.99
CA ASN A 207 3.68 8.49 -10.99
C ASN A 207 3.10 7.20 -11.61
N ALA A 208 2.13 7.33 -12.52
CA ALA A 208 1.53 6.20 -13.23
C ALA A 208 2.56 5.47 -14.12
N VAL A 209 3.42 6.21 -14.83
CA VAL A 209 4.51 5.63 -15.63
C VAL A 209 5.52 4.92 -14.74
N ARG A 210 5.90 5.52 -13.60
CA ARG A 210 6.81 4.90 -12.62
C ARG A 210 6.25 3.59 -12.08
N LEU A 211 4.97 3.61 -11.66
CA LEU A 211 4.29 2.40 -11.21
C LEU A 211 4.30 1.31 -12.28
N ALA A 212 4.02 1.64 -13.54
CA ALA A 212 4.05 0.67 -14.63
C ALA A 212 5.44 0.02 -14.80
N HIS A 213 6.52 0.81 -14.68
CA HIS A 213 7.89 0.27 -14.70
C HIS A 213 8.17 -0.64 -13.49
N ALA A 214 7.77 -0.23 -12.29
CA ALA A 214 7.96 -1.00 -11.06
C ALA A 214 7.20 -2.34 -11.12
N VAL A 215 5.91 -2.34 -11.52
CA VAL A 215 5.11 -3.57 -11.68
C VAL A 215 5.75 -4.51 -12.71
N ARG A 216 6.20 -3.99 -13.87
CA ARG A 216 6.89 -4.82 -14.87
C ARG A 216 8.16 -5.43 -14.32
N LEU A 217 8.98 -4.65 -13.61
CA LEU A 217 10.22 -5.17 -13.02
C LEU A 217 9.92 -6.28 -12.02
N GLN A 218 8.98 -6.03 -11.09
CA GLN A 218 8.60 -6.99 -10.06
C GLN A 218 7.96 -8.25 -10.65
N GLN A 219 7.16 -8.12 -11.71
CA GLN A 219 6.63 -9.28 -12.44
C GLN A 219 7.76 -10.10 -13.11
N ALA A 220 8.71 -9.45 -13.76
CA ALA A 220 9.82 -10.12 -14.43
C ALA A 220 10.76 -10.83 -13.45
N THR A 221 11.05 -10.20 -12.31
CA THR A 221 11.96 -10.75 -11.27
C THR A 221 11.25 -11.66 -10.28
N GLY A 222 9.95 -11.47 -10.07
CA GLY A 222 9.18 -12.01 -8.95
C GLY A 222 9.39 -11.20 -7.68
N VAL A 223 8.53 -11.43 -6.67
CA VAL A 223 8.58 -10.79 -5.36
C VAL A 223 8.59 -11.82 -4.24
N ARG A 224 9.15 -11.45 -3.08
CA ARG A 224 9.10 -12.22 -1.84
C ARG A 224 8.47 -11.35 -0.75
N TYR A 225 7.68 -11.97 0.11
CA TYR A 225 7.02 -11.29 1.24
C TYR A 225 7.65 -11.65 2.60
N SER A 226 8.72 -12.44 2.59
CA SER A 226 9.60 -12.70 3.75
C SER A 226 10.99 -13.07 3.24
N ASP A 227 12.02 -12.93 4.07
CA ASP A 227 13.42 -13.21 3.71
C ASP A 227 13.63 -14.65 3.21
N ASP A 228 12.96 -15.62 3.84
CA ASP A 228 12.99 -17.05 3.47
C ASP A 228 11.81 -17.44 2.55
N GLY A 229 11.00 -16.45 2.11
CA GLY A 229 9.81 -16.69 1.31
C GLY A 229 10.11 -17.18 -0.11
N GLU A 230 9.16 -17.93 -0.68
CA GLU A 230 9.20 -18.32 -2.08
C GLU A 230 9.10 -17.08 -2.99
N LEU A 231 9.80 -17.15 -4.13
CA LEU A 231 9.70 -16.12 -5.17
C LEU A 231 8.38 -16.30 -5.91
N LEU A 232 7.50 -15.33 -5.80
CA LEU A 232 6.14 -15.38 -6.30
C LEU A 232 5.97 -14.51 -7.54
N ARG A 233 5.19 -15.04 -8.52
CA ARG A 233 4.72 -14.32 -9.70
C ARG A 233 3.23 -14.58 -9.88
N PRO A 234 2.39 -13.54 -10.00
CA PRO A 234 0.97 -13.70 -10.28
C PRO A 234 0.73 -14.46 -11.60
N ARG A 235 -0.27 -15.34 -11.65
CA ARG A 235 -0.62 -16.07 -12.90
C ARG A 235 -1.10 -15.13 -14.01
N VAL A 236 -1.75 -14.02 -13.67
CA VAL A 236 -2.19 -13.00 -14.61
C VAL A 236 -1.05 -12.05 -15.02
N GLY A 237 0.13 -12.22 -14.42
CA GLY A 237 1.25 -11.29 -14.54
C GLY A 237 1.77 -11.12 -15.96
N ASP A 238 1.85 -12.18 -16.74
CA ASP A 238 2.30 -12.09 -18.15
C ASP A 238 1.36 -11.23 -19.00
N GLU A 239 0.04 -11.29 -18.75
CA GLU A 239 -0.96 -10.45 -19.42
C GLU A 239 -0.82 -8.99 -19.01
N VAL A 240 -0.59 -8.73 -17.71
CA VAL A 240 -0.34 -7.40 -17.17
C VAL A 240 0.95 -6.82 -17.72
N GLU A 241 2.04 -7.58 -17.71
CA GLU A 241 3.33 -7.17 -18.25
C GLU A 241 3.24 -6.83 -19.75
N ALA A 242 2.57 -7.66 -20.54
CA ALA A 242 2.38 -7.41 -21.97
C ALA A 242 1.59 -6.13 -22.22
N ALA A 243 0.52 -5.90 -21.47
CA ALA A 243 -0.32 -4.70 -21.60
C ALA A 243 0.44 -3.43 -21.21
N LEU A 244 1.17 -3.45 -20.08
CA LEU A 244 1.99 -2.31 -19.64
C LEU A 244 3.14 -2.05 -20.63
N THR A 245 3.78 -3.11 -21.16
CA THR A 245 4.84 -2.99 -22.17
C THR A 245 4.33 -2.31 -23.43
N ALA A 246 3.17 -2.73 -23.94
CA ALA A 246 2.56 -2.13 -25.13
C ALA A 246 2.22 -0.64 -24.91
N ALA A 247 1.66 -0.29 -23.76
CA ALA A 247 1.33 1.08 -23.42
C ALA A 247 2.57 1.98 -23.25
N LEU A 248 3.64 1.46 -22.63
CA LEU A 248 4.91 2.18 -22.51
C LEU A 248 5.60 2.33 -23.87
N ALA A 249 5.58 1.31 -24.74
CA ALA A 249 6.12 1.42 -26.09
C ALA A 249 5.38 2.44 -26.95
N ALA A 250 4.06 2.56 -26.79
CA ALA A 250 3.28 3.60 -27.45
C ALA A 250 3.68 5.02 -27.01
N ARG A 251 4.05 5.18 -25.73
CA ARG A 251 4.53 6.46 -25.18
C ARG A 251 5.98 6.76 -25.60
N TYR A 252 6.82 5.74 -25.63
CA TYR A 252 8.26 5.86 -25.89
C TYR A 252 8.64 5.14 -27.18
N PRO A 253 8.55 5.80 -28.36
CA PRO A 253 8.69 5.16 -29.67
C PRO A 253 10.08 4.56 -29.94
N PHE A 254 11.06 4.85 -29.09
CA PHE A 254 12.41 4.27 -29.14
C PHE A 254 12.59 3.00 -28.31
N LEU A 255 11.57 2.63 -27.50
CA LEU A 255 11.56 1.32 -26.87
C LEU A 255 11.19 0.27 -27.93
N GLY A 256 11.96 -0.84 -27.99
CA GLY A 256 11.58 -2.00 -28.77
C GLY A 256 10.24 -2.51 -28.23
N GLY A 257 9.17 -2.36 -29.01
CA GLY A 257 7.88 -2.97 -28.71
C GLY A 257 7.98 -4.51 -28.82
N PRO A 258 6.92 -5.23 -28.37
CA PRO A 258 6.84 -6.67 -28.63
C PRO A 258 6.92 -6.92 -30.12
N ALA A 259 7.74 -7.91 -30.49
CA ALA A 259 7.88 -8.36 -31.87
C ALA A 259 6.59 -8.98 -32.39
#